data_3208f2796af3d9d0fe945f9eddfcd633
#
_entry.id   3208f2796af3d9d0fe945f9eddfcd633
#
_cell.length_a   1.000
_cell.length_b   1.000
_cell.length_c   1.000
_cell.angle_alpha   90.00
_cell.angle_beta   90.00
_cell.angle_gamma   90.00
#
_symmetry.space_group_name_H-M   'P 1'
#
loop_
_entity.id
_entity.type
_entity.pdbx_description
1 polymer ?
#
loop_
_entity_poly.entity_id
_entity_poly.type
_entity_poly.pdbx_seq_one_letter_code
_entity_poly.pdbx_strand_id
1 'polypeptide(L)'
;MLNLLRPLLLLALLTASGCASLYFPAPPPASLLTQKGEFYGGLSTNQHGNFALQGAYAFADHLAAAGTFSSLHNNKKLKTEDYDFGEAALGYFTRLPDRRVLEVYAGLGGGRTHRLERPEEATPTATTTKLDGTLAKYFAQVNYAKKNKKPVHIFGHDLPLSYGAALRLSYVEMTNFQINSQLQTPASNVFFEPITFTRLQLAGPLQLQLMSGQNFGFKRNQYLKAANSVFQLGVIINLGGQSAAE
;
A
#
# COMPACT_ATOMS: atom_id res chain seq x y z
N MET A 1 -20.68 -11.68 28.81
CA MET A 1 -20.52 -12.18 27.43
C MET A 1 -21.14 -11.27 26.37
N LEU A 2 -22.19 -10.51 26.65
CA LEU A 2 -22.90 -9.65 25.68
C LEU A 2 -22.11 -8.40 25.23
N ASN A 3 -21.14 -7.92 26.01
CA ASN A 3 -20.37 -6.73 25.71
C ASN A 3 -19.21 -6.94 24.71
N LEU A 4 -18.80 -8.17 24.48
CA LEU A 4 -17.78 -8.52 23.45
C LEU A 4 -18.38 -8.76 22.07
N LEU A 5 -19.69 -9.06 21.97
CA LEU A 5 -20.35 -9.25 20.71
C LEU A 5 -20.58 -7.94 19.93
N ARG A 6 -20.74 -6.81 20.63
CA ARG A 6 -20.98 -5.50 19.98
C ARG A 6 -19.80 -5.01 19.11
N PRO A 7 -18.53 -5.05 19.55
CA PRO A 7 -17.42 -4.66 18.69
C PRO A 7 -17.18 -5.66 17.55
N LEU A 8 -17.48 -6.95 17.75
CA LEU A 8 -17.36 -7.97 16.68
C LEU A 8 -18.42 -7.75 15.58
N LEU A 9 -19.64 -7.36 15.95
CA LEU A 9 -20.72 -7.03 14.99
C LEU A 9 -20.41 -5.76 14.19
N LEU A 10 -19.81 -4.75 14.84
CA LEU A 10 -19.35 -3.53 14.16
C LEU A 10 -18.21 -3.80 13.18
N LEU A 11 -17.29 -4.72 13.51
CA LEU A 11 -16.22 -5.15 12.62
C LEU A 11 -16.75 -5.93 11.41
N ALA A 12 -17.78 -6.76 11.59
CA ALA A 12 -18.41 -7.53 10.51
C ALA A 12 -19.23 -6.66 9.54
N LEU A 13 -19.80 -5.55 10.00
CA LEU A 13 -20.57 -4.61 9.16
C LEU A 13 -19.67 -3.78 8.21
N LEU A 14 -18.39 -3.68 8.47
CA LEU A 14 -17.43 -2.98 7.61
C LEU A 14 -17.02 -3.78 6.35
N THR A 15 -17.39 -5.06 6.27
CA THR A 15 -17.01 -5.95 5.15
C THR A 15 -18.05 -6.08 4.04
N ALA A 16 -19.24 -5.45 4.17
CA ALA A 16 -20.39 -5.68 3.31
C ALA A 16 -20.61 -4.64 2.21
N SER A 17 -19.59 -4.02 1.63
CA SER A 17 -19.79 -3.14 0.46
C SER A 17 -19.26 -3.80 -0.82
N GLY A 18 -20.11 -4.61 -1.42
CA GLY A 18 -19.84 -5.47 -2.56
C GLY A 18 -19.73 -4.81 -3.95
N CYS A 19 -19.00 -3.74 -4.10
CA CYS A 19 -18.54 -3.28 -5.41
C CYS A 19 -17.06 -2.91 -5.30
N ALA A 20 -16.18 -3.66 -5.87
CA ALA A 20 -14.75 -3.42 -5.78
C ALA A 20 -14.35 -2.13 -6.49
N SER A 21 -13.50 -1.31 -5.86
CA SER A 21 -12.88 -0.13 -6.45
C SER A 21 -11.99 -0.50 -7.64
N LEU A 22 -11.84 0.41 -8.59
CA LEU A 22 -10.82 0.31 -9.66
C LEU A 22 -9.46 0.83 -9.21
N TYR A 23 -9.38 1.45 -8.04
CA TYR A 23 -8.14 1.90 -7.43
C TYR A 23 -7.67 0.93 -6.35
N PHE A 24 -6.43 0.47 -6.47
CA PHE A 24 -5.74 -0.37 -5.50
C PHE A 24 -4.58 0.44 -4.92
N PRO A 25 -4.61 0.81 -3.63
CA PRO A 25 -3.52 1.58 -3.04
C PRO A 25 -2.22 0.77 -3.06
N ALA A 26 -1.18 1.35 -3.64
CA ALA A 26 0.15 0.77 -3.58
C ALA A 26 0.69 0.83 -2.14
N PRO A 27 1.40 -0.20 -1.65
CA PRO A 27 2.00 -0.16 -0.34
C PRO A 27 3.04 0.97 -0.28
N PRO A 28 2.95 1.90 0.71
CA PRO A 28 3.88 3.01 0.81
C PRO A 28 5.28 2.52 1.18
N PRO A 29 6.35 3.12 0.63
CA PRO A 29 7.68 2.88 1.13
C PRO A 29 7.79 3.43 2.55
N ALA A 30 8.01 2.55 3.52
CA ALA A 30 8.31 2.89 4.90
C ALA A 30 9.80 2.61 5.13
N SER A 31 10.66 3.45 4.57
CA SER A 31 12.09 3.16 4.40
C SER A 31 12.87 3.14 5.71
N LEU A 32 12.45 3.95 6.70
CA LEU A 32 13.12 4.14 8.00
C LEU A 32 14.57 4.58 7.85
N LEU A 33 14.82 5.52 6.95
CA LEU A 33 16.14 6.07 6.69
C LEU A 33 16.65 6.84 7.91
N THR A 34 17.94 6.71 8.18
CA THR A 34 18.58 7.31 9.35
C THR A 34 19.76 8.19 9.02
N GLN A 35 20.35 8.04 7.84
CA GLN A 35 21.53 8.79 7.41
C GLN A 35 21.63 8.84 5.88
N LYS A 36 22.43 9.78 5.40
CA LYS A 36 22.80 9.90 3.99
C LYS A 36 23.47 8.62 3.48
N GLY A 37 23.16 8.24 2.24
CA GLY A 37 23.71 7.04 1.58
C GLY A 37 22.95 5.76 1.93
N GLU A 38 21.98 5.81 2.84
CA GLU A 38 21.17 4.63 3.17
C GLU A 38 20.23 4.30 2.02
N PHE A 39 20.16 3.02 1.64
CA PHE A 39 19.29 2.48 0.62
C PHE A 39 18.31 1.47 1.22
N TYR A 40 17.07 1.60 0.86
CA TYR A 40 15.98 0.67 1.15
C TYR A 40 15.45 0.08 -0.14
N GLY A 41 15.32 -1.24 -0.21
CA GLY A 41 14.69 -1.95 -1.30
C GLY A 41 13.77 -3.04 -0.76
N GLY A 42 12.61 -3.25 -1.38
CA GLY A 42 11.66 -4.25 -0.92
C GLY A 42 10.82 -4.83 -2.05
N LEU A 43 10.54 -6.14 -1.92
CA LEU A 43 9.59 -6.89 -2.74
C LEU A 43 8.50 -7.42 -1.83
N SER A 44 7.25 -7.24 -2.21
CA SER A 44 6.12 -7.76 -1.44
C SER A 44 5.01 -8.28 -2.33
N THR A 45 4.22 -9.17 -1.78
CA THR A 45 3.05 -9.74 -2.45
C THR A 45 1.93 -10.00 -1.45
N ASN A 46 0.73 -10.23 -1.96
CA ASN A 46 -0.42 -10.63 -1.18
C ASN A 46 -1.15 -11.84 -1.79
N GLN A 47 -2.10 -12.39 -1.04
CA GLN A 47 -2.91 -13.55 -1.48
C GLN A 47 -3.85 -13.25 -2.66
N HIS A 48 -3.99 -11.99 -3.10
CA HIS A 48 -4.78 -11.62 -4.27
C HIS A 48 -3.95 -11.51 -5.55
N GLY A 49 -2.64 -11.83 -5.49
CA GLY A 49 -1.71 -11.74 -6.61
C GLY A 49 -1.18 -10.33 -6.87
N ASN A 50 -1.36 -9.40 -5.92
CA ASN A 50 -0.73 -8.09 -6.03
C ASN A 50 0.76 -8.21 -5.66
N PHE A 51 1.62 -7.80 -6.58
CA PHE A 51 3.06 -7.68 -6.42
C PHE A 51 3.43 -6.21 -6.28
N ALA A 52 4.38 -5.90 -5.39
CA ALA A 52 4.91 -4.54 -5.27
C ALA A 52 6.43 -4.55 -5.09
N LEU A 53 7.08 -3.64 -5.82
CA LEU A 53 8.48 -3.29 -5.68
C LEU A 53 8.55 -1.90 -5.04
N GLN A 54 9.36 -1.77 -3.99
CA GLN A 54 9.55 -0.52 -3.26
C GLN A 54 11.03 -0.17 -3.20
N GLY A 55 11.34 1.12 -3.22
CA GLY A 55 12.69 1.61 -3.05
C GLY A 55 12.73 2.99 -2.43
N ALA A 56 13.81 3.29 -1.68
CA ALA A 56 14.11 4.63 -1.23
C ALA A 56 15.63 4.81 -1.07
N TYR A 57 16.10 6.03 -1.26
CA TYR A 57 17.51 6.39 -1.14
C TYR A 57 17.67 7.77 -0.50
N ALA A 58 18.49 7.81 0.54
CA ALA A 58 18.89 9.05 1.21
C ALA A 58 20.05 9.71 0.44
N PHE A 59 19.73 10.61 -0.48
CA PHE A 59 20.74 11.26 -1.33
C PHE A 59 21.47 12.41 -0.64
N ALA A 60 20.88 12.97 0.43
CA ALA A 60 21.47 14.01 1.25
C ALA A 60 21.10 13.81 2.73
N ASP A 61 21.72 14.59 3.60
CA ASP A 61 21.33 14.61 5.00
C ASP A 61 19.86 15.09 5.10
N HIS A 62 19.02 14.25 5.72
CA HIS A 62 17.59 14.46 5.87
C HIS A 62 16.74 14.46 4.58
N LEU A 63 17.31 14.26 3.38
CA LEU A 63 16.54 14.24 2.14
C LEU A 63 16.60 12.88 1.45
N ALA A 64 15.46 12.40 1.01
CA ALA A 64 15.34 11.12 0.34
C ALA A 64 14.42 11.17 -0.87
N ALA A 65 14.70 10.29 -1.83
CA ALA A 65 13.78 9.92 -2.89
C ALA A 65 13.23 8.53 -2.61
N ALA A 66 11.95 8.33 -2.92
CA ALA A 66 11.28 7.04 -2.75
C ALA A 66 10.39 6.72 -3.94
N GLY A 67 10.15 5.44 -4.19
CA GLY A 67 9.26 4.99 -5.25
C GLY A 67 8.64 3.64 -4.95
N THR A 68 7.51 3.39 -5.61
CA THR A 68 6.80 2.11 -5.56
C THR A 68 6.27 1.78 -6.94
N PHE A 69 6.39 0.53 -7.34
CA PHE A 69 5.65 -0.04 -8.45
C PHE A 69 4.76 -1.15 -7.91
N SER A 70 3.50 -1.19 -8.33
CA SER A 70 2.52 -2.20 -7.92
C SER A 70 1.82 -2.76 -9.14
N SER A 71 1.71 -4.09 -9.21
CA SER A 71 1.04 -4.79 -10.31
C SER A 71 0.11 -5.86 -9.75
N LEU A 72 -1.11 -5.90 -10.26
CA LEU A 72 -2.12 -6.90 -9.93
C LEU A 72 -2.65 -7.52 -11.21
N HIS A 73 -2.47 -8.82 -11.35
CA HIS A 73 -3.09 -9.62 -12.40
C HIS A 73 -3.92 -10.73 -11.75
N ASN A 74 -5.24 -10.59 -11.80
CA ASN A 74 -6.15 -11.53 -11.19
C ASN A 74 -7.18 -12.01 -12.23
N ASN A 75 -7.15 -13.29 -12.54
CA ASN A 75 -8.07 -13.89 -13.51
C ASN A 75 -8.96 -14.95 -12.83
N LYS A 76 -10.15 -14.54 -12.42
CA LYS A 76 -11.19 -15.41 -11.84
C LYS A 76 -12.31 -15.66 -12.87
N LYS A 77 -13.08 -16.73 -12.67
CA LYS A 77 -14.18 -17.11 -13.56
C LYS A 77 -15.12 -15.94 -13.92
N LEU A 78 -15.50 -15.16 -12.91
CA LEU A 78 -16.46 -14.05 -13.06
C LEU A 78 -15.79 -12.69 -13.22
N LYS A 79 -14.47 -12.56 -12.97
CA LYS A 79 -13.81 -11.27 -12.93
C LYS A 79 -12.35 -11.39 -13.29
N THR A 80 -11.92 -10.60 -14.28
CA THR A 80 -10.51 -10.37 -14.57
C THR A 80 -10.14 -8.95 -14.17
N GLU A 81 -9.00 -8.77 -13.52
CA GLU A 81 -8.48 -7.45 -13.08
C GLU A 81 -7.00 -7.36 -13.41
N ASP A 82 -6.66 -6.32 -14.15
CA ASP A 82 -5.28 -5.94 -14.44
C ASP A 82 -5.07 -4.50 -13.97
N TYR A 83 -4.04 -4.30 -13.17
CA TYR A 83 -3.72 -3.01 -12.57
C TYR A 83 -2.21 -2.86 -12.48
N ASP A 84 -1.68 -1.80 -13.08
CA ASP A 84 -0.27 -1.42 -12.99
C ASP A 84 -0.17 0.04 -12.57
N PHE A 85 0.62 0.30 -11.54
CA PHE A 85 0.72 1.62 -10.94
C PHE A 85 2.12 1.91 -10.42
N GLY A 86 2.67 3.07 -10.80
CA GLY A 86 3.96 3.56 -10.33
C GLY A 86 3.81 4.85 -9.53
N GLU A 87 4.60 5.01 -8.48
CA GLU A 87 4.67 6.21 -7.62
C GLU A 87 6.12 6.65 -7.46
N ALA A 88 6.34 7.97 -7.38
CA ALA A 88 7.61 8.57 -7.01
C ALA A 88 7.38 9.71 -6.01
N ALA A 89 8.29 9.88 -5.08
CA ALA A 89 8.21 10.88 -4.01
C ALA A 89 9.57 11.43 -3.62
N LEU A 90 9.57 12.65 -3.15
CA LEU A 90 10.68 13.26 -2.43
C LEU A 90 10.25 13.53 -1.00
N GLY A 91 11.19 13.45 -0.07
CA GLY A 91 10.85 13.58 1.33
C GLY A 91 12.00 13.97 2.23
N TYR A 92 11.60 14.29 3.46
CA TYR A 92 12.46 14.59 4.58
C TYR A 92 12.41 13.45 5.57
N PHE A 93 13.56 13.05 6.13
CA PHE A 93 13.65 12.07 7.21
C PHE A 93 14.48 12.60 8.37
N THR A 94 14.15 12.17 9.57
CA THR A 94 14.92 12.50 10.77
C THR A 94 14.87 11.40 11.80
N ARG A 95 15.96 11.27 12.56
CA ARG A 95 16.00 10.40 13.74
C ARG A 95 15.47 11.17 14.95
N LEU A 96 14.68 10.49 15.74
CA LEU A 96 14.16 10.96 17.01
C LEU A 96 14.79 10.11 18.14
N PRO A 97 14.78 10.58 19.41
CA PRO A 97 15.20 9.79 20.56
C PRO A 97 14.56 8.40 20.60
N ASP A 98 15.14 7.47 21.32
CA ASP A 98 14.68 6.08 21.50
C ASP A 98 14.55 5.27 20.19
N ARG A 99 15.49 5.46 19.26
CA ARG A 99 15.52 4.76 17.97
C ARG A 99 14.25 4.94 17.13
N ARG A 100 13.60 6.09 17.26
CA ARG A 100 12.44 6.44 16.44
C ARG A 100 12.89 7.14 15.16
N VAL A 101 12.09 6.98 14.11
CA VAL A 101 12.30 7.63 12.81
C VAL A 101 10.99 8.28 12.39
N LEU A 102 11.09 9.51 11.91
CA LEU A 102 10.02 10.25 11.28
C LEU A 102 10.42 10.53 9.82
N GLU A 103 9.54 10.22 8.90
CA GLU A 103 9.72 10.54 7.48
C GLU A 103 8.47 11.24 6.97
N VAL A 104 8.64 12.25 6.13
CA VAL A 104 7.55 12.97 5.47
C VAL A 104 7.85 13.00 3.98
N TYR A 105 6.93 12.55 3.15
CA TYR A 105 7.04 12.50 1.70
C TYR A 105 5.90 13.23 1.03
N ALA A 106 6.20 13.83 -0.12
CA ALA A 106 5.21 14.28 -1.09
C ALA A 106 5.56 13.67 -2.44
N GLY A 107 4.55 13.23 -3.17
CA GLY A 107 4.79 12.49 -4.41
C GLY A 107 3.60 12.47 -5.35
N LEU A 108 3.85 11.86 -6.48
CA LEU A 108 2.89 11.65 -7.55
C LEU A 108 2.97 10.22 -8.07
N GLY A 109 1.94 9.77 -8.74
CA GLY A 109 1.88 8.45 -9.33
C GLY A 109 0.92 8.39 -10.50
N GLY A 110 1.03 7.31 -11.25
CA GLY A 110 0.15 7.07 -12.37
C GLY A 110 0.14 5.60 -12.77
N GLY A 111 -0.93 5.20 -13.43
CA GLY A 111 -1.08 3.81 -13.84
C GLY A 111 -2.33 3.56 -14.65
N ARG A 112 -2.61 2.29 -14.88
CA ARG A 112 -3.75 1.82 -15.66
C ARG A 112 -4.53 0.78 -14.88
N THR A 113 -5.84 0.77 -15.07
CA THR A 113 -6.73 -0.24 -14.54
C THR A 113 -7.59 -0.80 -15.65
N HIS A 114 -7.67 -2.11 -15.71
CA HIS A 114 -8.57 -2.84 -16.60
C HIS A 114 -9.36 -3.86 -15.78
N ARG A 115 -10.65 -3.93 -15.98
CA ARG A 115 -11.52 -4.91 -15.33
C ARG A 115 -12.54 -5.44 -16.33
N LEU A 116 -12.68 -6.77 -16.33
CA LEU A 116 -13.70 -7.48 -17.07
C LEU A 116 -14.60 -8.21 -16.08
N GLU A 117 -15.87 -7.86 -16.03
CA GLU A 117 -16.89 -8.49 -15.17
C GLU A 117 -17.79 -9.36 -16.04
N ARG A 118 -17.85 -10.65 -15.75
CA ARG A 118 -18.67 -11.64 -16.45
C ARG A 118 -19.90 -11.96 -15.59
N PRO A 119 -21.06 -12.19 -16.22
CA PRO A 119 -22.25 -12.60 -15.48
C PRO A 119 -22.07 -14.00 -14.87
N GLU A 120 -22.71 -14.24 -13.74
CA GLU A 120 -22.67 -15.52 -13.03
C GLU A 120 -23.42 -16.61 -13.79
N GLU A 121 -24.52 -16.25 -14.43
CA GLU A 121 -25.31 -17.16 -15.28
C GLU A 121 -25.30 -16.69 -16.75
N ALA A 122 -25.15 -17.61 -17.66
CA ALA A 122 -25.26 -17.36 -19.10
C ALA A 122 -26.73 -17.25 -19.52
N THR A 123 -27.37 -16.12 -19.15
CA THR A 123 -28.69 -15.80 -19.67
C THR A 123 -28.58 -15.05 -21.00
N PRO A 124 -29.57 -15.11 -21.92
CA PRO A 124 -29.49 -14.43 -23.21
C PRO A 124 -29.29 -12.90 -23.11
N THR A 125 -29.59 -12.29 -21.96
CA THR A 125 -29.44 -10.86 -21.67
C THR A 125 -28.22 -10.51 -20.86
N ALA A 126 -27.44 -11.51 -20.40
CA ALA A 126 -26.28 -11.31 -19.55
C ALA A 126 -25.09 -10.80 -20.38
N THR A 127 -24.70 -9.56 -20.15
CA THR A 127 -23.61 -8.91 -20.88
C THR A 127 -22.35 -8.80 -20.00
N THR A 128 -21.21 -9.07 -20.61
CA THR A 128 -19.90 -8.80 -20.01
C THR A 128 -19.66 -7.29 -19.96
N THR A 129 -19.24 -6.78 -18.81
CA THR A 129 -18.90 -5.37 -18.64
C THR A 129 -17.38 -5.21 -18.62
N LYS A 130 -16.87 -4.36 -19.52
CA LYS A 130 -15.47 -3.99 -19.60
C LYS A 130 -15.26 -2.58 -19.06
N LEU A 131 -14.32 -2.42 -18.13
CA LEU A 131 -13.97 -1.15 -17.48
C LEU A 131 -12.49 -0.87 -17.72
N ASP A 132 -12.17 0.27 -18.33
CA ASP A 132 -10.81 0.72 -18.61
C ASP A 132 -10.61 2.13 -18.05
N GLY A 133 -9.45 2.42 -17.47
CA GLY A 133 -9.15 3.74 -16.95
C GLY A 133 -7.67 4.01 -16.77
N THR A 134 -7.28 5.27 -16.89
CA THR A 134 -5.95 5.77 -16.54
C THR A 134 -6.06 6.51 -15.22
N LEU A 135 -5.17 6.23 -14.30
CA LEU A 135 -5.15 6.82 -12.96
C LEU A 135 -3.96 7.79 -12.84
N ALA A 136 -4.23 8.96 -12.26
CA ALA A 136 -3.22 9.89 -11.78
C ALA A 136 -3.41 10.08 -10.27
N LYS A 137 -2.31 10.23 -9.53
CA LYS A 137 -2.33 10.37 -8.07
C LYS A 137 -1.34 11.44 -7.63
N TYR A 138 -1.74 12.22 -6.63
CA TYR A 138 -0.89 13.10 -5.85
C TYR A 138 -1.06 12.76 -4.37
N PHE A 139 0.02 12.73 -3.61
CA PHE A 139 -0.08 12.33 -2.21
C PHE A 139 0.92 13.02 -1.30
N ALA A 140 0.53 13.13 -0.03
CA ALA A 140 1.42 13.41 1.09
C ALA A 140 1.39 12.23 2.06
N GLN A 141 2.54 11.89 2.63
CA GLN A 141 2.71 10.73 3.50
C GLN A 141 3.59 11.07 4.69
N VAL A 142 3.23 10.54 5.86
CA VAL A 142 4.04 10.59 7.07
C VAL A 142 4.26 9.17 7.56
N ASN A 143 5.52 8.79 7.78
CA ASN A 143 5.91 7.52 8.41
C ASN A 143 6.47 7.81 9.80
N TYR A 144 6.00 7.05 10.78
CA TYR A 144 6.55 7.07 12.12
C TYR A 144 6.80 5.64 12.59
N ALA A 145 8.02 5.37 13.04
CA ALA A 145 8.40 4.02 13.45
C ALA A 145 9.41 4.00 14.58
N LYS A 146 9.44 2.87 15.27
CA LYS A 146 10.52 2.49 16.19
C LYS A 146 11.35 1.39 15.55
N LYS A 147 12.63 1.69 15.32
CA LYS A 147 13.60 0.77 14.69
C LYS A 147 14.29 -0.06 15.79
N ASN A 148 14.45 -1.35 15.53
CA ASN A 148 15.18 -2.28 16.40
C ASN A 148 14.76 -2.23 17.89
N LYS A 149 13.47 -2.46 18.16
CA LYS A 149 12.95 -2.67 19.51
C LYS A 149 13.55 -3.99 20.09
N LYS A 150 13.26 -4.27 21.36
CA LYS A 150 13.65 -5.54 22.01
C LYS A 150 13.43 -6.72 21.06
N PRO A 151 14.41 -7.61 20.94
CA PRO A 151 14.32 -8.75 20.04
C PRO A 151 13.15 -9.65 20.44
N VAL A 152 12.58 -10.31 19.43
CA VAL A 152 11.61 -11.39 19.64
C VAL A 152 12.36 -12.71 19.54
N HIS A 153 12.17 -13.57 20.52
CA HIS A 153 12.80 -14.90 20.55
C HIS A 153 11.97 -15.86 19.67
N ILE A 154 12.53 -16.26 18.52
CA ILE A 154 11.88 -17.17 17.57
C ILE A 154 12.88 -18.25 17.18
N PHE A 155 12.50 -19.53 17.32
CA PHE A 155 13.30 -20.70 16.99
C PHE A 155 14.72 -20.68 17.60
N GLY A 156 14.86 -20.20 18.84
CA GLY A 156 16.16 -20.14 19.53
C GLY A 156 17.03 -18.94 19.14
N HIS A 157 16.55 -18.01 18.32
CA HIS A 157 17.26 -16.80 17.89
C HIS A 157 16.55 -15.54 18.35
N ASP A 158 17.32 -14.55 18.78
CA ASP A 158 16.84 -13.21 19.13
C ASP A 158 16.86 -12.33 17.86
N LEU A 159 15.67 -12.11 17.29
CA LEU A 159 15.51 -11.35 16.07
C LEU A 159 15.02 -9.92 16.36
N PRO A 160 15.77 -8.87 15.97
CA PRO A 160 15.36 -7.49 16.16
C PRO A 160 14.05 -7.18 15.44
N LEU A 161 13.14 -6.48 16.15
CA LEU A 161 11.82 -6.10 15.65
C LEU A 161 11.74 -4.58 15.44
N SER A 162 11.29 -4.15 14.29
CA SER A 162 10.89 -2.77 14.00
C SER A 162 9.41 -2.72 13.68
N TYR A 163 8.73 -1.65 14.07
CA TYR A 163 7.31 -1.48 13.77
C TYR A 163 6.97 0.00 13.66
N GLY A 164 5.90 0.28 12.93
CA GLY A 164 5.46 1.65 12.74
C GLY A 164 4.16 1.76 11.96
N ALA A 165 3.85 2.99 11.61
CA ALA A 165 2.71 3.33 10.78
C ALA A 165 3.11 4.33 9.70
N ALA A 166 2.42 4.25 8.58
CA ALA A 166 2.41 5.24 7.51
C ALA A 166 0.99 5.79 7.40
N LEU A 167 0.85 7.10 7.39
CA LEU A 167 -0.41 7.78 7.13
C LEU A 167 -0.26 8.53 5.82
N ARG A 168 -1.13 8.24 4.85
CA ARG A 168 -1.08 8.85 3.53
C ARG A 168 -2.43 9.50 3.22
N LEU A 169 -2.38 10.73 2.69
CA LEU A 169 -3.51 11.41 2.09
C LEU A 169 -3.25 11.50 0.59
N SER A 170 -4.18 10.99 -0.22
CA SER A 170 -4.02 10.88 -1.67
C SER A 170 -5.20 11.49 -2.40
N TYR A 171 -4.94 12.31 -3.41
CA TYR A 171 -5.93 12.67 -4.42
C TYR A 171 -5.71 11.77 -5.62
N VAL A 172 -6.74 11.06 -6.03
CA VAL A 172 -6.73 10.14 -7.17
C VAL A 172 -7.76 10.59 -8.19
N GLU A 173 -7.33 10.72 -9.43
CA GLU A 173 -8.17 11.03 -10.57
C GLU A 173 -8.09 9.88 -11.58
N MET A 174 -9.24 9.49 -12.11
CA MET A 174 -9.36 8.52 -13.19
C MET A 174 -9.79 9.24 -14.46
N THR A 175 -8.87 9.29 -15.41
CA THR A 175 -9.08 9.86 -16.74
C THR A 175 -9.22 8.77 -17.79
N ASN A 176 -9.65 9.10 -18.99
CA ASN A 176 -9.89 8.14 -20.09
C ASN A 176 -10.74 6.94 -19.63
N PHE A 177 -11.67 7.19 -18.69
CA PHE A 177 -12.52 6.15 -18.15
C PHE A 177 -13.54 5.71 -19.18
N GLN A 178 -13.59 4.40 -19.47
CA GLN A 178 -14.47 3.80 -20.46
C GLN A 178 -15.23 2.62 -19.85
N ILE A 179 -16.51 2.52 -20.20
CA ILE A 179 -17.35 1.38 -19.93
C ILE A 179 -17.81 0.82 -21.30
N ASN A 180 -17.44 -0.42 -21.61
CA ASN A 180 -17.72 -1.07 -22.91
C ASN A 180 -17.30 -0.19 -24.10
N SER A 181 -16.07 0.40 -24.02
CA SER A 181 -15.51 1.32 -25.01
C SER A 181 -16.24 2.67 -25.15
N GLN A 182 -17.21 2.98 -24.29
CA GLN A 182 -17.84 4.28 -24.24
C GLN A 182 -17.19 5.16 -23.19
N LEU A 183 -16.68 6.32 -23.62
CA LEU A 183 -16.03 7.28 -22.75
C LEU A 183 -17.02 7.80 -21.70
N GLN A 184 -16.58 7.83 -20.44
CA GLN A 184 -17.31 8.32 -19.29
C GLN A 184 -16.71 9.62 -18.76
N THR A 185 -17.46 10.34 -17.96
CA THR A 185 -16.95 11.50 -17.24
C THR A 185 -15.81 11.10 -16.31
N PRO A 186 -14.69 11.87 -16.25
CA PRO A 186 -13.62 11.63 -15.31
C PRO A 186 -14.12 11.58 -13.87
N ALA A 187 -13.57 10.66 -13.09
CA ALA A 187 -13.91 10.47 -11.68
C ALA A 187 -12.71 10.81 -10.80
N SER A 188 -12.95 11.43 -9.64
CA SER A 188 -11.89 11.72 -8.69
C SER A 188 -12.34 11.47 -7.26
N ASN A 189 -11.38 11.11 -6.40
CA ASN A 189 -11.63 10.97 -4.96
C ASN A 189 -10.37 11.36 -4.17
N VAL A 190 -10.58 11.71 -2.90
CA VAL A 190 -9.53 11.85 -1.91
C VAL A 190 -9.57 10.62 -1.01
N PHE A 191 -8.41 10.02 -0.75
CA PHE A 191 -8.28 8.84 0.11
C PHE A 191 -7.40 9.13 1.30
N PHE A 192 -7.83 8.67 2.47
CA PHE A 192 -6.98 8.50 3.65
C PHE A 192 -6.55 7.05 3.73
N GLU A 193 -5.25 6.79 3.76
CA GLU A 193 -4.64 5.46 3.66
C GLU A 193 -3.73 5.19 4.86
N PRO A 194 -4.29 4.83 6.03
CA PRO A 194 -3.50 4.40 7.18
C PRO A 194 -2.99 2.98 6.98
N ILE A 195 -1.69 2.77 7.22
CA ILE A 195 -1.02 1.49 7.09
C ILE A 195 -0.11 1.30 8.30
N THR A 196 -0.14 0.12 8.88
CA THR A 196 0.81 -0.35 9.89
C THR A 196 1.79 -1.34 9.28
N PHE A 197 3.00 -1.39 9.79
CA PHE A 197 3.98 -2.37 9.36
C PHE A 197 4.80 -2.89 10.54
N THR A 198 5.24 -4.13 10.38
CA THR A 198 6.14 -4.81 11.30
C THR A 198 7.27 -5.44 10.49
N ARG A 199 8.49 -5.33 10.96
CA ARG A 199 9.69 -5.90 10.33
C ARG A 199 10.47 -6.73 11.31
N LEU A 200 10.86 -7.89 10.88
CA LEU A 200 11.72 -8.81 11.60
C LEU A 200 13.05 -8.91 10.87
N GLN A 201 14.15 -8.55 11.52
CA GLN A 201 15.49 -8.67 10.94
C GLN A 201 15.91 -10.15 10.96
N LEU A 202 16.15 -10.72 9.79
CA LEU A 202 16.52 -12.14 9.65
C LEU A 202 18.04 -12.33 9.73
N ALA A 203 18.79 -11.64 8.86
CA ALA A 203 20.23 -11.72 8.82
C ALA A 203 20.83 -10.48 8.12
N GLY A 204 21.81 -9.85 8.72
CA GLY A 204 22.45 -8.65 8.15
C GLY A 204 21.42 -7.60 7.72
N PRO A 205 21.43 -7.16 6.44
CA PRO A 205 20.49 -6.17 5.93
C PRO A 205 19.10 -6.74 5.60
N LEU A 206 18.93 -8.08 5.63
CA LEU A 206 17.72 -8.77 5.17
C LEU A 206 16.65 -8.77 6.27
N GLN A 207 15.43 -8.35 5.92
CA GLN A 207 14.29 -8.28 6.84
C GLN A 207 13.03 -8.87 6.19
N LEU A 208 12.18 -9.48 7.00
CA LEU A 208 10.83 -9.86 6.63
C LEU A 208 9.89 -8.73 7.04
N GLN A 209 8.99 -8.28 6.16
CA GLN A 209 8.02 -7.23 6.43
C GLN A 209 6.59 -7.73 6.26
N LEU A 210 5.75 -7.39 7.23
CA LEU A 210 4.30 -7.48 7.13
C LEU A 210 3.73 -6.06 7.14
N MET A 211 2.86 -5.75 6.16
CA MET A 211 2.10 -4.49 6.10
C MET A 211 0.61 -4.79 6.11
N SER A 212 -0.15 -3.98 6.84
CA SER A 212 -1.60 -4.06 6.88
C SER A 212 -2.20 -2.65 6.98
N GLY A 213 -3.23 -2.40 6.18
CA GLY A 213 -3.91 -1.11 6.17
C GLY A 213 -5.19 -1.13 5.34
N GLN A 214 -5.84 0.01 5.31
CA GLN A 214 -7.08 0.22 4.55
C GLN A 214 -7.03 1.57 3.86
N ASN A 215 -7.95 1.80 2.90
CA ASN A 215 -8.18 3.11 2.34
C ASN A 215 -9.61 3.58 2.66
N PHE A 216 -9.74 4.86 2.98
CA PHE A 216 -11.02 5.53 3.23
C PHE A 216 -11.19 6.64 2.21
N GLY A 217 -12.22 6.52 1.35
CA GLY A 217 -12.54 7.55 0.36
C GLY A 217 -13.52 8.58 0.94
N PHE A 218 -13.25 9.87 0.72
CA PHE A 218 -14.10 10.96 1.23
C PHE A 218 -15.33 11.23 0.36
N LYS A 219 -15.28 10.85 -0.91
CA LYS A 219 -16.44 11.02 -1.81
C LYS A 219 -17.11 9.67 -2.06
N ARG A 220 -18.44 9.67 -2.11
CA ARG A 220 -19.19 8.52 -2.63
C ARG A 220 -18.99 8.45 -4.13
N ASN A 221 -18.21 7.49 -4.58
CA ASN A 221 -17.94 7.25 -6.00
C ASN A 221 -18.14 5.76 -6.29
N GLN A 222 -18.72 5.44 -7.45
CA GLN A 222 -19.01 4.06 -7.80
C GLN A 222 -17.74 3.26 -8.11
N TYR A 223 -16.75 3.89 -8.74
CA TYR A 223 -15.55 3.25 -9.29
C TYR A 223 -14.28 3.58 -8.51
N LEU A 224 -14.22 4.77 -7.87
CA LEU A 224 -13.14 5.20 -7.00
C LEU A 224 -13.64 5.29 -5.56
N LYS A 225 -13.73 4.16 -4.88
CA LYS A 225 -14.23 4.09 -3.50
C LYS A 225 -13.27 3.36 -2.57
N ALA A 226 -13.49 3.54 -1.27
CA ALA A 226 -12.80 2.76 -0.25
C ALA A 226 -13.31 1.31 -0.28
N ALA A 227 -12.50 0.40 -0.79
CA ALA A 227 -12.86 -1.02 -0.87
C ALA A 227 -11.66 -1.96 -0.82
N ASN A 228 -10.45 -1.45 -1.08
CA ASN A 228 -9.27 -2.30 -1.18
C ASN A 228 -8.36 -2.08 0.03
N SER A 229 -8.17 -3.14 0.81
CA SER A 229 -7.19 -3.17 1.89
C SER A 229 -5.79 -3.44 1.35
N VAL A 230 -4.78 -2.88 2.00
CA VAL A 230 -3.38 -3.26 1.80
C VAL A 230 -3.06 -4.35 2.82
N PHE A 231 -2.74 -5.54 2.34
CA PHE A 231 -2.14 -6.60 3.15
C PHE A 231 -1.00 -7.18 2.32
N GLN A 232 0.23 -7.04 2.79
CA GLN A 232 1.43 -7.40 2.04
C GLN A 232 2.41 -8.12 2.95
N LEU A 233 2.95 -9.23 2.47
CA LEU A 233 4.11 -9.89 3.04
C LEU A 233 5.29 -9.68 2.09
N GLY A 234 6.44 -9.27 2.60
CA GLY A 234 7.57 -8.93 1.76
C GLY A 234 8.91 -9.15 2.40
N VAL A 235 9.92 -9.13 1.55
CA VAL A 235 11.33 -9.17 1.92
C VAL A 235 11.95 -7.81 1.61
N ILE A 236 12.73 -7.31 2.55
CA ILE A 236 13.36 -5.99 2.49
C ILE A 236 14.87 -6.14 2.66
N ILE A 237 15.61 -5.30 1.96
CA ILE A 237 17.04 -5.07 2.14
C ILE A 237 17.21 -3.60 2.53
N ASN A 238 17.94 -3.38 3.64
CA ASN A 238 18.30 -2.04 4.09
C ASN A 238 19.84 -1.96 4.18
N LEU A 239 20.45 -1.16 3.30
CA LEU A 239 21.90 -1.02 3.18
C LEU A 239 22.35 0.36 3.66
N GLY A 240 23.47 0.43 4.36
CA GLY A 240 24.08 1.68 4.81
C GLY A 240 23.42 2.31 6.04
N GLY A 241 22.39 1.69 6.62
CA GLY A 241 21.80 2.13 7.88
C GLY A 241 22.73 1.87 9.06
N GLN A 242 22.74 2.76 10.05
CA GLN A 242 23.49 2.51 11.28
C GLN A 242 22.98 1.22 11.94
N SER A 243 23.92 0.34 12.29
CA SER A 243 23.66 -0.84 13.11
C SER A 243 23.05 -0.42 14.45
N ALA A 244 22.22 -1.27 15.02
CA ALA A 244 21.52 -1.03 16.29
C ALA A 244 22.45 -0.96 17.53
N ALA A 245 23.75 -0.89 17.35
CA ALA A 245 24.79 -0.98 18.38
C ALA A 245 25.34 0.38 18.82
N GLU A 246 24.52 1.45 18.83
CA GLU A 246 24.83 2.69 19.53
C GLU A 246 23.59 3.30 20.21
#